data_59b58d143ea3a57157ac84285063cf99
#
_entry.id   59b58d143ea3a57157ac84285063cf99
#
_cell.length_a   1.000
_cell.length_b   1.000
_cell.length_c   1.000
_cell.angle_alpha   90.00
_cell.angle_beta   90.00
_cell.angle_gamma   90.00
#
_symmetry.space_group_name_H-M   'P 1'
#
loop_
_entity.id
_entity.type
_entity.pdbx_description
1 polymer ?
#
loop_
_entity_poly.entity_id
_entity_poly.type
_entity_poly.pdbx_seq_one_letter_code
_entity_poly.pdbx_strand_id
1 'polypeptide(L)'
;WDDDVDIAMSRKDFEKLKQYQNEFPQYMFLDTIQQKGHQWTAAHVVDTRYKLEVGKGMKKATMSVWVDILIIDGVPNPGTFKYKIFSAAYLTARLLYKFSNFSNEVDLEKDRSAIETFFISFARITHIEKVINQHWAGCFIDWISRRYDLDKCEYGATLGSPQKMGETQPKYWFGKGKELLFEDIIVNGMEETENFLTKFYGPNYMTPPPLDKRNQHNVRLVEKIV
;
A
#
# COMPACT_ATOMS: atom_id res chain seq x y z
N TRP A 1 -17.76 -5.46 1.77
CA TRP A 1 -17.88 -6.16 0.47
C TRP A 1 -16.51 -6.39 -0.21
N ASP A 2 -15.43 -5.94 0.37
CA ASP A 2 -14.07 -6.22 -0.07
C ASP A 2 -13.64 -7.60 0.43
N ASP A 3 -12.64 -8.22 -0.23
CA ASP A 3 -12.17 -9.57 0.06
C ASP A 3 -10.79 -9.57 0.76
N ASP A 4 -10.32 -8.39 1.17
CA ASP A 4 -9.07 -8.20 1.92
C ASP A 4 -9.27 -7.34 3.16
N VAL A 5 -8.26 -7.31 4.02
CA VAL A 5 -8.22 -6.51 5.24
C VAL A 5 -6.92 -5.72 5.25
N ASP A 6 -7.05 -4.40 5.30
CA ASP A 6 -5.94 -3.47 5.45
C ASP A 6 -5.91 -2.90 6.88
N ILE A 7 -4.74 -2.81 7.46
CA ILE A 7 -4.50 -2.15 8.74
C ILE A 7 -3.72 -0.87 8.50
N ALA A 8 -4.17 0.24 9.09
CA ALA A 8 -3.42 1.49 9.08
C ALA A 8 -2.87 1.81 10.47
N MET A 9 -1.63 2.28 10.55
CA MET A 9 -1.03 2.73 11.80
C MET A 9 -0.04 3.86 11.61
N SER A 10 0.20 4.65 12.65
CA SER A 10 1.22 5.69 12.59
C SER A 10 2.62 5.10 12.37
N ARG A 11 3.53 5.87 11.75
CA ARG A 11 4.93 5.48 11.62
C ARG A 11 5.55 5.10 12.97
N LYS A 12 5.20 5.82 14.02
CA LYS A 12 5.70 5.60 15.38
C LYS A 12 5.26 4.24 15.93
N ASP A 13 4.02 3.85 15.68
CA ASP A 13 3.50 2.56 16.13
C ASP A 13 4.04 1.42 15.26
N PHE A 14 4.22 1.66 13.95
CA PHE A 14 4.90 0.72 13.09
C PHE A 14 6.35 0.44 13.52
N GLU A 15 7.11 1.47 13.91
CA GLU A 15 8.48 1.27 14.43
C GLU A 15 8.50 0.51 15.76
N LYS A 16 7.47 0.64 16.60
CA LYS A 16 7.30 -0.22 17.78
C LYS A 16 6.98 -1.66 17.36
N LEU A 17 6.04 -1.86 16.43
CA LEU A 17 5.68 -3.18 15.93
C LEU A 17 6.92 -3.94 15.42
N LYS A 18 7.82 -3.26 14.72
CA LYS A 18 9.09 -3.85 14.25
C LYS A 18 9.96 -4.41 15.37
N GLN A 19 9.92 -3.84 16.57
CA GLN A 19 10.69 -4.32 17.72
C GLN A 19 10.20 -5.69 18.21
N TYR A 20 8.92 -5.99 17.98
CA TYR A 20 8.30 -7.26 18.35
C TYR A 20 8.39 -8.34 17.26
N GLN A 21 9.09 -8.08 16.15
CA GLN A 21 9.16 -9.03 15.04
C GLN A 21 9.68 -10.41 15.48
N ASN A 22 10.62 -10.47 16.42
CA ASN A 22 11.17 -11.72 16.95
C ASN A 22 10.22 -12.45 17.91
N GLU A 23 9.17 -11.77 18.39
CA GLU A 23 8.15 -12.33 19.27
C GLU A 23 6.96 -12.90 18.49
N PHE A 24 6.92 -12.69 17.17
CA PHE A 24 5.88 -13.27 16.33
C PHE A 24 5.99 -14.81 16.32
N PRO A 25 4.84 -15.51 16.25
CA PRO A 25 4.86 -16.95 16.05
C PRO A 25 5.77 -17.32 14.86
N GLN A 26 6.44 -18.48 14.96
CA GLN A 26 7.41 -18.95 13.94
C GLN A 26 6.87 -19.02 12.50
N TYR A 27 5.56 -18.95 12.32
CA TYR A 27 4.90 -19.01 11.02
C TYR A 27 4.48 -17.64 10.48
N MET A 28 4.72 -16.56 11.24
CA MET A 28 4.36 -15.21 10.88
C MET A 28 5.57 -14.29 10.95
N PHE A 29 5.69 -13.38 10.02
CA PHE A 29 6.74 -12.36 10.05
C PHE A 29 6.26 -11.04 9.46
N LEU A 30 6.95 -9.95 9.80
CA LEU A 30 6.74 -8.63 9.27
C LEU A 30 7.62 -8.42 8.04
N ASP A 31 7.02 -8.35 6.86
CA ASP A 31 7.71 -8.05 5.60
C ASP A 31 7.60 -6.55 5.30
N THR A 32 8.71 -5.92 4.94
CA THR A 32 8.79 -4.47 4.76
C THR A 32 9.58 -4.08 3.52
N ILE A 33 9.30 -2.90 2.98
CA ILE A 33 10.00 -2.32 1.82
C ILE A 33 11.53 -2.23 1.99
N GLN A 34 12.03 -2.30 3.21
CA GLN A 34 13.46 -2.28 3.51
C GLN A 34 14.12 -3.65 3.36
N GLN A 35 13.35 -4.72 3.25
CA GLN A 35 13.88 -6.07 3.06
C GLN A 35 14.15 -6.35 1.58
N LYS A 36 15.24 -7.09 1.30
CA LYS A 36 15.51 -7.57 -0.05
C LYS A 36 14.42 -8.54 -0.49
N GLY A 37 13.90 -8.32 -1.70
CA GLY A 37 12.87 -9.17 -2.28
C GLY A 37 11.44 -8.72 -1.97
N HIS A 38 11.25 -7.75 -1.08
CA HIS A 38 9.95 -7.14 -0.91
C HIS A 38 9.53 -6.39 -2.18
N GLN A 39 8.30 -6.63 -2.65
CA GLN A 39 7.84 -6.17 -3.97
C GLN A 39 6.77 -5.08 -3.89
N TRP A 40 6.30 -4.74 -2.70
CA TRP A 40 5.21 -3.79 -2.47
C TRP A 40 5.66 -2.55 -1.72
N THR A 41 4.84 -1.53 -1.77
CA THR A 41 5.09 -0.27 -1.03
C THR A 41 4.44 -0.25 0.35
N ALA A 42 3.46 -1.12 0.60
CA ALA A 42 2.92 -1.39 1.93
C ALA A 42 3.83 -2.38 2.67
N ALA A 43 3.82 -2.36 3.99
CA ALA A 43 4.38 -3.43 4.81
C ALA A 43 3.32 -4.53 4.98
N HIS A 44 3.74 -5.76 5.30
CA HIS A 44 2.84 -6.89 5.46
C HIS A 44 3.10 -7.63 6.77
N VAL A 45 2.05 -8.13 7.40
CA VAL A 45 2.18 -9.28 8.31
C VAL A 45 1.85 -10.54 7.50
N VAL A 46 2.81 -11.44 7.40
CA VAL A 46 2.74 -12.61 6.52
C VAL A 46 2.60 -13.89 7.35
N ASP A 47 1.56 -14.67 7.07
CA ASP A 47 1.39 -16.01 7.63
C ASP A 47 1.89 -17.06 6.65
N THR A 48 3.02 -17.68 6.96
CA THR A 48 3.70 -18.65 6.09
C THR A 48 3.07 -20.04 6.10
N ARG A 49 2.11 -20.29 7.00
CA ARG A 49 1.42 -21.59 7.08
C ARG A 49 0.52 -21.87 5.89
N TYR A 50 0.15 -20.84 5.16
CA TYR A 50 -0.76 -20.96 4.01
C TYR A 50 -0.10 -20.41 2.76
N LYS A 51 -0.28 -21.13 1.66
CA LYS A 51 0.13 -20.67 0.34
C LYS A 51 -1.10 -20.40 -0.51
N LEU A 52 -1.10 -19.23 -1.12
CA LEU A 52 -2.12 -18.76 -2.04
C LEU A 52 -1.54 -18.69 -3.44
N GLU A 53 -2.32 -19.11 -4.42
CA GLU A 53 -2.09 -18.72 -5.81
C GLU A 53 -2.82 -17.41 -6.05
N VAL A 54 -2.08 -16.36 -6.37
CA VAL A 54 -2.61 -15.05 -6.73
C VAL A 54 -2.37 -14.84 -8.21
N GLY A 55 -3.44 -14.62 -8.98
CA GLY A 55 -3.33 -14.52 -10.42
C GLY A 55 -3.97 -13.26 -10.99
N LYS A 56 -3.22 -12.52 -11.79
CA LYS A 56 -3.75 -11.60 -12.79
C LYS A 56 -3.21 -12.03 -14.16
N GLY A 57 -4.14 -12.33 -15.08
CA GLY A 57 -3.78 -12.72 -16.43
C GLY A 57 -2.97 -14.02 -16.51
N MET A 58 -1.93 -14.05 -17.33
CA MET A 58 -1.07 -15.22 -17.52
C MET A 58 -0.01 -15.42 -16.41
N LYS A 59 0.12 -14.50 -15.47
CA LYS A 59 1.09 -14.59 -14.37
C LYS A 59 0.38 -15.00 -13.09
N LYS A 60 0.63 -16.24 -12.67
CA LYS A 60 0.25 -16.75 -11.37
C LYS A 60 1.46 -16.71 -10.46
N ALA A 61 1.33 -16.11 -9.29
CA ALA A 61 2.35 -16.11 -8.27
C ALA A 61 1.88 -16.90 -7.05
N THR A 62 2.75 -17.72 -6.47
CA THR A 62 2.48 -18.38 -5.20
C THR A 62 3.00 -17.49 -4.09
N MET A 63 2.14 -17.11 -3.16
CA MET A 63 2.44 -16.21 -2.05
C MET A 63 1.91 -16.80 -0.75
N SER A 64 2.41 -16.34 0.38
CA SER A 64 1.79 -16.63 1.68
C SER A 64 0.60 -15.70 1.91
N VAL A 65 -0.29 -16.07 2.84
CA VAL A 65 -1.37 -15.16 3.30
C VAL A 65 -0.76 -13.94 3.95
N TRP A 66 -1.31 -12.77 3.70
CA TRP A 66 -0.82 -11.53 4.29
C TRP A 66 -1.95 -10.57 4.65
N VAL A 67 -1.65 -9.64 5.54
CA VAL A 67 -2.45 -8.45 5.85
C VAL A 67 -1.59 -7.23 5.56
N ASP A 68 -2.11 -6.30 4.78
CA ASP A 68 -1.41 -5.05 4.45
C ASP A 68 -1.35 -4.10 5.65
N ILE A 69 -0.17 -3.50 5.86
CA ILE A 69 0.02 -2.44 6.85
C ILE A 69 0.30 -1.14 6.11
N LEU A 70 -0.66 -0.25 6.12
CA LEU A 70 -0.58 1.09 5.56
C LEU A 70 -0.03 2.06 6.59
N ILE A 71 1.21 2.50 6.39
CA ILE A 71 1.88 3.40 7.33
C ILE A 71 1.41 4.83 7.10
N ILE A 72 0.91 5.48 8.16
CA ILE A 72 0.50 6.87 8.14
C ILE A 72 1.72 7.73 8.47
N ASP A 73 2.16 8.52 7.49
CA ASP A 73 3.24 9.50 7.63
C ASP A 73 2.72 10.93 7.62
N GLY A 74 3.45 11.85 8.26
CA GLY A 74 3.15 13.26 8.17
C GLY A 74 3.44 13.81 6.77
N VAL A 75 2.63 14.76 6.33
CA VAL A 75 2.83 15.47 5.07
C VAL A 75 2.64 16.98 5.25
N PRO A 76 3.27 17.82 4.40
CA PRO A 76 3.02 19.26 4.42
C PRO A 76 1.56 19.58 4.12
N ASN A 77 1.10 20.76 4.52
CA ASN A 77 -0.28 21.20 4.28
C ASN A 77 -0.56 21.27 2.77
N PRO A 78 -1.65 20.64 2.30
CA PRO A 78 -2.09 20.72 0.90
C PRO A 78 -2.23 22.17 0.42
N GLY A 79 -1.90 22.40 -0.86
CA GLY A 79 -1.92 23.74 -1.45
C GLY A 79 -0.64 24.55 -1.24
N THR A 80 0.23 24.18 -0.31
CA THR A 80 1.51 24.87 -0.09
C THR A 80 2.57 24.48 -1.11
N PHE A 81 3.58 25.33 -1.30
CA PHE A 81 4.75 25.02 -2.15
C PHE A 81 5.52 23.82 -1.62
N LYS A 82 5.64 23.69 -0.29
CA LYS A 82 6.27 22.53 0.36
C LYS A 82 5.55 21.22 0.00
N TYR A 83 4.22 21.22 0.00
CA TYR A 83 3.43 20.06 -0.41
C TYR A 83 3.68 19.69 -1.87
N LYS A 84 3.75 20.69 -2.77
CA LYS A 84 4.03 20.44 -4.20
C LYS A 84 5.39 19.78 -4.40
N ILE A 85 6.44 20.28 -3.74
CA ILE A 85 7.79 19.69 -3.80
C ILE A 85 7.79 18.28 -3.24
N PHE A 86 7.20 18.08 -2.05
CA PHE A 86 7.12 16.77 -1.43
C PHE A 86 6.39 15.77 -2.32
N SER A 87 5.22 16.16 -2.86
CA SER A 87 4.44 15.32 -3.75
C SER A 87 5.21 14.95 -5.03
N ALA A 88 5.90 15.91 -5.64
CA ALA A 88 6.71 15.65 -6.84
C ALA A 88 7.85 14.66 -6.53
N ALA A 89 8.58 14.86 -5.43
CA ALA A 89 9.65 13.96 -5.00
C ALA A 89 9.12 12.55 -4.72
N TYR A 90 8.00 12.45 -3.98
CA TYR A 90 7.39 11.17 -3.65
C TYR A 90 6.88 10.42 -4.91
N LEU A 91 6.17 11.12 -5.80
CA LEU A 91 5.67 10.52 -7.03
C LEU A 91 6.81 10.09 -7.97
N THR A 92 7.92 10.84 -8.00
CA THR A 92 9.14 10.45 -8.72
C THR A 92 9.74 9.16 -8.15
N ALA A 93 9.84 9.06 -6.81
CA ALA A 93 10.32 7.85 -6.16
C ALA A 93 9.43 6.64 -6.45
N ARG A 94 8.10 6.82 -6.43
CA ARG A 94 7.13 5.79 -6.83
C ARG A 94 7.29 5.36 -8.28
N LEU A 95 7.57 6.30 -9.18
CA LEU A 95 7.81 6.00 -10.59
C LEU A 95 9.10 5.20 -10.78
N LEU A 96 10.19 5.58 -10.09
CA LEU A 96 11.44 4.81 -10.09
C LEU A 96 11.23 3.39 -9.58
N TYR A 97 10.48 3.23 -8.49
CA TYR A 97 10.14 1.92 -7.95
C TYR A 97 9.35 1.08 -8.95
N LYS A 98 8.34 1.67 -9.61
CA LYS A 98 7.56 1.00 -10.64
C LYS A 98 8.42 0.56 -11.83
N PHE A 99 9.38 1.38 -12.24
CA PHE A 99 10.31 1.02 -13.30
C PHE A 99 11.32 -0.06 -12.90
N SER A 100 11.72 -0.10 -11.63
CA SER A 100 12.61 -1.15 -11.13
C SER A 100 11.94 -2.53 -11.02
N ASN A 101 10.60 -2.57 -11.01
CA ASN A 101 9.79 -3.79 -10.91
C ASN A 101 8.82 -3.93 -12.10
N PHE A 102 9.21 -3.38 -13.24
CA PHE A 102 8.35 -3.20 -14.41
C PHE A 102 7.67 -4.50 -14.86
N SER A 103 8.42 -5.58 -14.95
CA SER A 103 7.91 -6.88 -15.43
C SER A 103 6.83 -7.49 -14.52
N ASN A 104 6.80 -7.13 -13.23
CA ASN A 104 5.82 -7.65 -12.27
C ASN A 104 4.62 -6.71 -12.08
N GLU A 105 4.84 -5.40 -12.20
CA GLU A 105 3.86 -4.36 -11.90
C GLU A 105 2.96 -3.99 -13.10
N VAL A 106 3.44 -4.21 -14.32
CA VAL A 106 2.74 -3.73 -15.51
C VAL A 106 1.89 -4.83 -16.12
N ASP A 107 0.59 -4.67 -16.02
CA ASP A 107 -0.38 -5.45 -16.78
C ASP A 107 -0.40 -4.93 -18.22
N LEU A 108 0.13 -5.71 -19.18
CA LEU A 108 0.22 -5.32 -20.58
C LEU A 108 -1.12 -5.40 -21.35
N GLU A 109 -2.13 -6.03 -20.76
CA GLU A 109 -3.45 -6.21 -21.39
C GLU A 109 -4.41 -5.05 -21.09
N LYS A 110 -4.05 -4.18 -20.16
CA LYS A 110 -4.90 -3.04 -19.78
C LYS A 110 -4.89 -1.95 -20.84
N ASP A 111 -6.07 -1.46 -21.23
CA ASP A 111 -6.22 -0.27 -22.06
C ASP A 111 -5.59 0.97 -21.40
N ARG A 112 -4.73 1.67 -22.14
CA ARG A 112 -3.96 2.81 -21.63
C ARG A 112 -3.95 3.97 -22.61
N SER A 113 -3.67 5.16 -22.07
CA SER A 113 -3.42 6.33 -22.89
C SER A 113 -2.15 6.16 -23.75
N ALA A 114 -2.07 6.87 -24.87
CA ALA A 114 -0.90 6.85 -25.76
C ALA A 114 0.40 7.23 -25.02
N ILE A 115 0.31 8.16 -24.05
CA ILE A 115 1.46 8.60 -23.24
C ILE A 115 1.94 7.45 -22.33
N GLU A 116 1.04 6.75 -21.65
CA GLU A 116 1.40 5.59 -20.82
C GLU A 116 2.01 4.48 -21.65
N THR A 117 1.44 4.20 -22.83
CA THR A 117 1.94 3.20 -23.76
C THR A 117 3.35 3.54 -24.24
N PHE A 118 3.64 4.82 -24.50
CA PHE A 118 4.98 5.28 -24.85
C PHE A 118 5.99 5.00 -23.73
N PHE A 119 5.69 5.38 -22.48
CA PHE A 119 6.57 5.13 -21.34
C PHE A 119 6.78 3.64 -21.07
N ILE A 120 5.75 2.83 -21.25
CA ILE A 120 5.83 1.37 -21.10
C ILE A 120 6.73 0.78 -22.18
N SER A 121 6.55 1.19 -23.44
CA SER A 121 7.38 0.75 -24.56
C SER A 121 8.84 1.16 -24.37
N PHE A 122 9.08 2.39 -23.95
CA PHE A 122 10.41 2.90 -23.63
C PHE A 122 11.08 2.07 -22.51
N ALA A 123 10.38 1.83 -21.41
CA ALA A 123 10.89 1.02 -20.30
C ALA A 123 11.22 -0.41 -20.72
N ARG A 124 10.40 -1.00 -21.58
CA ARG A 124 10.61 -2.34 -22.13
C ARG A 124 11.83 -2.42 -23.05
N ILE A 125 11.98 -1.47 -23.96
CA ILE A 125 13.11 -1.42 -24.92
C ILE A 125 14.45 -1.17 -24.20
N THR A 126 14.45 -0.28 -23.22
CA THR A 126 15.66 0.09 -22.47
C THR A 126 16.04 -0.90 -21.39
N HIS A 127 15.18 -1.88 -21.08
CA HIS A 127 15.36 -2.81 -19.94
C HIS A 127 15.70 -2.08 -18.65
N ILE A 128 15.02 -0.96 -18.38
CA ILE A 128 15.32 -0.03 -17.29
C ILE A 128 15.29 -0.72 -15.90
N GLU A 129 14.52 -1.80 -15.76
CA GLU A 129 14.46 -2.63 -14.55
C GLU A 129 15.80 -3.30 -14.18
N LYS A 130 16.72 -3.46 -15.15
CA LYS A 130 18.07 -3.99 -14.93
C LYS A 130 19.03 -2.93 -14.40
N VAL A 131 18.70 -1.65 -14.59
CA VAL A 131 19.53 -0.51 -14.21
C VAL A 131 19.13 0.03 -12.85
N ILE A 132 17.81 0.06 -12.55
CA ILE A 132 17.29 0.59 -11.29
C ILE A 132 17.16 -0.57 -10.28
N ASN A 133 17.93 -0.51 -9.19
CA ASN A 133 17.81 -1.48 -8.12
C ASN A 133 16.50 -1.27 -7.34
N GLN A 134 15.62 -2.27 -7.32
CA GLN A 134 14.30 -2.21 -6.68
C GLN A 134 14.39 -1.93 -5.18
N HIS A 135 15.29 -2.61 -4.48
CA HIS A 135 15.47 -2.39 -3.05
C HIS A 135 15.90 -0.95 -2.74
N TRP A 136 16.84 -0.40 -3.53
CA TRP A 136 17.23 1.00 -3.39
C TRP A 136 16.05 1.95 -3.63
N ALA A 137 15.27 1.72 -4.68
CA ALA A 137 14.10 2.54 -4.98
C ALA A 137 13.04 2.47 -3.85
N GLY A 138 12.85 1.30 -3.25
CA GLY A 138 11.98 1.13 -2.08
C GLY A 138 12.49 1.88 -0.86
N CYS A 139 13.78 1.77 -0.54
CA CYS A 139 14.40 2.53 0.55
C CYS A 139 14.31 4.05 0.32
N PHE A 140 14.37 4.49 -0.95
CA PHE A 140 14.21 5.91 -1.28
C PHE A 140 12.78 6.40 -1.06
N ILE A 141 11.77 5.59 -1.36
CA ILE A 141 10.36 5.89 -0.99
C ILE A 141 10.24 6.05 0.52
N ASP A 142 10.74 5.08 1.29
CA ASP A 142 10.66 5.11 2.76
C ASP A 142 11.39 6.33 3.34
N TRP A 143 12.56 6.66 2.78
CA TRP A 143 13.32 7.84 3.17
C TRP A 143 12.55 9.16 2.92
N ILE A 144 11.85 9.32 1.79
CA ILE A 144 11.00 10.48 1.53
C ILE A 144 9.81 10.50 2.49
N SER A 145 9.14 9.37 2.68
CA SER A 145 7.97 9.25 3.54
C SER A 145 8.24 9.71 4.98
N ARG A 146 9.45 9.47 5.48
CA ARG A 146 9.90 9.87 6.83
C ARG A 146 10.30 11.34 6.98
N ARG A 147 10.15 12.19 5.94
CA ARG A 147 10.61 13.60 6.03
C ARG A 147 9.80 14.45 6.97
N TYR A 148 8.57 14.08 7.24
CA TYR A 148 7.65 14.82 8.09
C TYR A 148 7.10 13.92 9.19
N ASP A 149 7.24 14.38 10.43
CA ASP A 149 6.70 13.71 11.60
C ASP A 149 5.19 13.98 11.68
N LEU A 150 4.38 12.91 11.71
CA LEU A 150 2.92 13.01 11.81
C LEU A 150 2.48 13.82 13.03
N ASP A 151 3.19 13.70 14.17
CA ASP A 151 2.83 14.42 15.40
C ASP A 151 2.95 15.94 15.23
N LYS A 152 3.81 16.40 14.32
CA LYS A 152 4.09 17.83 14.03
C LYS A 152 3.35 18.38 12.82
N CYS A 153 2.58 17.54 12.12
CA CYS A 153 1.83 17.91 10.92
C CYS A 153 0.34 18.05 11.21
N GLU A 154 -0.34 18.86 10.43
CA GLU A 154 -1.81 18.96 10.41
C GLU A 154 -2.43 17.90 9.49
N TYR A 155 -1.64 17.35 8.58
CA TYR A 155 -2.05 16.35 7.59
C TYR A 155 -1.18 15.10 7.68
N GLY A 156 -1.80 13.96 7.43
CA GLY A 156 -1.16 12.67 7.27
C GLY A 156 -1.59 12.00 5.98
N ALA A 157 -0.82 11.00 5.54
CA ALA A 157 -1.15 10.21 4.37
C ALA A 157 -0.65 8.78 4.52
N THR A 158 -1.41 7.81 4.01
CA THR A 158 -1.00 6.42 3.83
C THR A 158 -0.25 6.28 2.50
N LEU A 159 1.00 6.74 2.48
CA LEU A 159 1.78 6.88 1.26
C LEU A 159 2.05 5.54 0.53
N GLY A 160 2.06 4.42 1.27
CA GLY A 160 2.21 3.08 0.70
C GLY A 160 1.05 2.62 -0.17
N SER A 161 -0.13 3.22 -0.03
CA SER A 161 -1.35 2.84 -0.74
C SER A 161 -1.27 3.07 -2.26
N PRO A 162 -2.17 2.43 -3.04
CA PRO A 162 -2.32 2.70 -4.47
C PRO A 162 -2.67 4.15 -4.80
N GLN A 163 -3.44 4.84 -3.95
CA GLN A 163 -3.88 6.22 -4.13
C GLN A 163 -2.77 7.25 -3.87
N LYS A 164 -1.68 6.83 -3.24
CA LYS A 164 -0.50 7.68 -3.01
C LYS A 164 -0.86 8.99 -2.29
N MET A 165 -0.53 10.13 -2.91
CA MET A 165 -0.85 11.47 -2.37
C MET A 165 -2.35 11.75 -2.30
N GLY A 166 -3.19 10.97 -2.99
CA GLY A 166 -4.66 11.08 -2.89
C GLY A 166 -5.18 10.75 -1.48
N GLU A 167 -4.44 9.96 -0.71
CA GLU A 167 -4.76 9.64 0.69
C GLU A 167 -4.27 10.69 1.70
N THR A 168 -3.91 11.87 1.28
CA THR A 168 -3.65 12.98 2.20
C THR A 168 -4.95 13.43 2.87
N GLN A 169 -4.98 13.34 4.20
CA GLN A 169 -6.12 13.66 5.06
C GLN A 169 -5.70 14.59 6.18
N PRO A 170 -6.62 15.41 6.72
CA PRO A 170 -6.40 16.06 7.99
C PRO A 170 -6.06 15.04 9.08
N LYS A 171 -5.04 15.31 9.90
CA LYS A 171 -4.60 14.37 10.94
C LYS A 171 -5.73 13.97 11.91
N TYR A 172 -6.66 14.88 12.20
CA TYR A 172 -7.77 14.58 13.11
C TYR A 172 -8.73 13.51 12.56
N TRP A 173 -8.71 13.20 11.25
CA TRP A 173 -9.51 12.09 10.72
C TRP A 173 -9.01 10.73 11.22
N PHE A 174 -7.72 10.58 11.42
CA PHE A 174 -7.17 9.39 12.08
C PHE A 174 -7.50 9.43 13.57
N GLY A 175 -7.36 10.61 14.22
CA GLY A 175 -7.74 10.90 15.59
C GLY A 175 -7.19 9.92 16.61
N LYS A 176 -7.96 9.68 17.67
CA LYS A 176 -7.70 8.59 18.64
C LYS A 176 -8.28 7.26 18.17
N GLY A 177 -9.07 7.31 17.11
CA GLY A 177 -9.85 6.20 16.62
C GLY A 177 -11.13 5.95 17.40
N LYS A 178 -12.00 5.17 16.83
CA LYS A 178 -13.23 4.71 17.47
C LYS A 178 -13.37 3.19 17.37
N GLU A 179 -13.95 2.60 18.39
CA GLU A 179 -14.27 1.17 18.39
C GLU A 179 -15.33 0.87 17.33
N LEU A 180 -15.03 -0.09 16.48
CA LEU A 180 -15.92 -0.61 15.46
C LEU A 180 -16.02 -2.12 15.61
N LEU A 181 -17.24 -2.64 15.47
CA LEU A 181 -17.44 -4.08 15.43
C LEU A 181 -17.06 -4.59 14.03
N PHE A 182 -16.12 -5.51 13.97
CA PHE A 182 -15.75 -6.24 12.76
C PHE A 182 -15.95 -7.73 13.02
N GLU A 183 -17.02 -8.28 12.43
CA GLU A 183 -17.51 -9.63 12.73
C GLU A 183 -17.72 -9.87 14.23
N ASP A 184 -16.87 -10.67 14.86
CA ASP A 184 -16.92 -11.03 16.28
C ASP A 184 -15.85 -10.33 17.13
N ILE A 185 -15.09 -9.40 16.56
CA ILE A 185 -14.05 -8.65 17.26
C ILE A 185 -14.30 -7.14 17.23
N ILE A 186 -13.77 -6.44 18.21
CA ILE A 186 -13.74 -4.98 18.24
C ILE A 186 -12.39 -4.53 17.69
N VAL A 187 -12.42 -3.67 16.66
CA VAL A 187 -11.25 -3.06 16.05
C VAL A 187 -11.27 -1.56 16.25
N ASN A 188 -10.09 -0.95 16.23
CA ASN A 188 -9.97 0.50 16.26
C ASN A 188 -9.97 1.06 14.83
N GLY A 189 -11.05 1.73 14.44
CA GLY A 189 -11.16 2.42 13.15
C GLY A 189 -10.78 3.88 13.24
N MET A 190 -10.80 4.58 12.10
CA MET A 190 -10.54 6.02 12.05
C MET A 190 -11.62 6.79 12.81
N GLU A 191 -11.25 7.90 13.42
CA GLU A 191 -12.19 8.83 14.09
C GLU A 191 -13.29 9.30 13.13
N GLU A 192 -12.89 9.79 11.95
CA GLU A 192 -13.77 10.32 10.91
C GLU A 192 -13.99 9.31 9.77
N THR A 193 -14.42 8.09 10.13
CA THR A 193 -14.63 6.98 9.19
C THR A 193 -15.56 7.37 8.03
N GLU A 194 -16.66 8.08 8.30
CA GLU A 194 -17.64 8.46 7.28
C GLU A 194 -17.06 9.45 6.26
N ASN A 195 -16.29 10.43 6.75
CA ASN A 195 -15.61 11.40 5.88
C ASN A 195 -14.59 10.70 4.97
N PHE A 196 -13.84 9.74 5.53
CA PHE A 196 -12.89 8.94 4.77
C PHE A 196 -13.61 8.11 3.69
N LEU A 197 -14.61 7.33 4.06
CA LEU A 197 -15.34 6.47 3.13
C LEU A 197 -16.06 7.28 2.05
N THR A 198 -16.68 8.40 2.41
CA THR A 198 -17.34 9.30 1.46
C THR A 198 -16.35 9.89 0.45
N LYS A 199 -15.15 10.28 0.91
CA LYS A 199 -14.11 10.82 0.02
C LYS A 199 -13.62 9.80 -1.01
N PHE A 200 -13.44 8.52 -0.60
CA PHE A 200 -12.83 7.50 -1.47
C PHE A 200 -13.85 6.74 -2.32
N TYR A 201 -15.03 6.48 -1.77
CA TYR A 201 -16.05 5.64 -2.39
C TYR A 201 -17.32 6.41 -2.76
N GLY A 202 -17.37 7.69 -2.44
CA GLY A 202 -18.54 8.54 -2.66
C GLY A 202 -19.63 8.40 -1.57
N PRO A 203 -20.69 9.21 -1.62
CA PRO A 203 -21.72 9.25 -0.58
C PRO A 203 -22.52 7.94 -0.46
N ASN A 204 -22.50 7.11 -1.48
CA ASN A 204 -23.22 5.82 -1.51
C ASN A 204 -22.30 4.63 -1.16
N TYR A 205 -21.21 4.84 -0.40
CA TYR A 205 -20.22 3.80 -0.08
C TYR A 205 -20.81 2.55 0.60
N MET A 206 -21.94 2.67 1.28
CA MET A 206 -22.65 1.53 1.89
C MET A 206 -23.36 0.64 0.85
N THR A 207 -23.51 1.09 -0.39
CA THR A 207 -24.13 0.31 -1.45
C THR A 207 -23.07 -0.51 -2.17
N PRO A 208 -23.04 -1.84 -2.05
CA PRO A 208 -22.08 -2.66 -2.75
C PRO A 208 -22.18 -2.47 -4.27
N PRO A 209 -21.05 -2.35 -4.97
CA PRO A 209 -21.09 -2.28 -6.43
C PRO A 209 -21.64 -3.58 -7.03
N PRO A 210 -22.17 -3.55 -8.27
CA PRO A 210 -22.56 -4.74 -9.01
C PRO A 210 -21.44 -5.79 -9.02
N LEU A 211 -21.79 -7.06 -9.04
CA LEU A 211 -20.83 -8.17 -8.92
C LEU A 211 -19.71 -8.13 -9.98
N ASP A 212 -20.04 -7.70 -11.19
CA ASP A 212 -19.09 -7.54 -12.31
C ASP A 212 -18.09 -6.38 -12.11
N LYS A 213 -18.38 -5.47 -11.16
CA LYS A 213 -17.53 -4.32 -10.81
C LYS A 213 -16.80 -4.46 -9.48
N ARG A 214 -17.04 -5.55 -8.74
CA ARG A 214 -16.32 -5.82 -7.50
C ARG A 214 -14.89 -6.23 -7.82
N ASN A 215 -13.93 -5.59 -7.14
CA ASN A 215 -12.55 -6.02 -7.22
C ASN A 215 -12.45 -7.41 -6.59
N GLN A 216 -11.92 -8.36 -7.33
CA GLN A 216 -11.66 -9.72 -6.84
C GLN A 216 -10.17 -9.96 -7.02
N HIS A 217 -9.49 -10.30 -5.95
CA HIS A 217 -8.05 -10.56 -5.97
C HIS A 217 -7.69 -11.89 -6.63
N ASN A 218 -8.70 -12.68 -7.05
CA ASN A 218 -8.53 -14.00 -7.67
C ASN A 218 -7.54 -14.88 -6.88
N VAL A 219 -7.80 -14.98 -5.58
CA VAL A 219 -6.95 -15.70 -4.64
C VAL A 219 -7.48 -17.13 -4.49
N ARG A 220 -6.59 -18.11 -4.60
CA ARG A 220 -6.91 -19.52 -4.38
C ARG A 220 -5.95 -20.12 -3.36
N LEU A 221 -6.48 -20.73 -2.30
CA LEU A 221 -5.67 -21.51 -1.38
C LEU A 221 -5.10 -22.74 -2.11
N VAL A 222 -3.77 -22.89 -2.12
CA VAL A 222 -3.07 -23.98 -2.81
C VAL A 222 -2.55 -24.99 -1.82
N GLU A 223 -2.05 -24.54 -0.67
CA GLU A 223 -1.39 -25.40 0.30
C GLU A 223 -1.61 -24.88 1.72
N LYS A 224 -1.80 -25.81 2.66
CA LYS A 224 -1.71 -25.57 4.09
C LYS A 224 -0.49 -26.32 4.60
N ILE A 225 0.51 -25.58 5.05
CA ILE A 225 1.73 -26.11 5.65
C ILE A 225 1.42 -26.33 7.14
N VAL A 226 1.41 -27.59 7.60
CA VAL A 226 1.12 -27.95 8.99
C VAL A 226 2.38 -27.85 9.84
#